data_ab87bad7ff165cbe2ed84ce749b211f7
#
_entry.id   ab87bad7ff165cbe2ed84ce749b211f7
#
_cell.length_a   1.000
_cell.length_b   1.000
_cell.length_c   1.000
_cell.angle_alpha   90.00
_cell.angle_beta   90.00
_cell.angle_gamma   90.00
#
_symmetry.space_group_name_H-M   'P 1'
#
loop_
_entity.id
_entity.type
_entity.pdbx_description
1 polymer ?
#
loop_
_entity_poly.entity_id
_entity_poly.type
_entity_poly.pdbx_seq_one_letter_code
_entity_poly.pdbx_strand_id
1 'polypeptide(L)'
;MNQDGVMDLLLFQPNLAPMSSKIFHLKLQPEMSNTFDNCFSRIVPERIDDYTWENDKVAFRTYGPAAQLLVEGGKKGGIISSGIDCWLKKVDYPIINKWYKESEEKGISYHEDHGEGLDNYHVGSSRGAGGLALKMGKKYYTSKNFVNYKTISNGPLRTVFRLDYEDWDSQYGKISEHKIISLDKGSNLSKIE
;
A
#
# COMPACT_ATOMS: atom_id res chain seq x y z
N MET A 1 11.17 10.05 8.78
CA MET A 1 10.58 11.32 8.25
C MET A 1 9.51 11.76 9.22
N ASN A 2 9.67 12.92 9.81
CA ASN A 2 8.78 13.44 10.86
C ASN A 2 7.77 14.47 10.36
N GLN A 3 7.86 14.88 9.08
CA GLN A 3 6.99 15.86 8.40
C GLN A 3 7.00 17.27 9.02
N ASP A 4 8.10 17.67 9.61
CA ASP A 4 8.28 19.03 10.15
C ASP A 4 8.70 20.07 9.09
N GLY A 5 8.83 19.65 7.83
CA GLY A 5 9.27 20.49 6.72
C GLY A 5 10.79 20.65 6.64
N VAL A 6 11.53 20.03 7.54
CA VAL A 6 12.99 20.03 7.50
C VAL A 6 13.49 18.83 6.71
N MET A 7 14.38 19.06 5.76
CA MET A 7 15.02 17.98 5.00
C MET A 7 16.17 17.36 5.82
N ASP A 8 15.85 16.26 6.51
CA ASP A 8 16.78 15.53 7.38
C ASP A 8 17.19 14.16 6.80
N LEU A 9 16.57 13.72 5.72
CA LEU A 9 16.86 12.45 5.08
C LEU A 9 17.02 12.62 3.57
N LEU A 10 18.17 12.20 3.06
CA LEU A 10 18.41 12.04 1.63
C LEU A 10 18.24 10.58 1.24
N LEU A 11 17.34 10.31 0.30
CA LEU A 11 17.18 9.00 -0.31
C LEU A 11 17.69 9.05 -1.75
N PHE A 12 18.59 8.14 -2.12
CA PHE A 12 19.04 7.97 -3.50
C PHE A 12 19.30 6.49 -3.80
N GLN A 13 19.19 6.11 -5.06
CA GLN A 13 19.37 4.74 -5.51
C GLN A 13 20.51 4.69 -6.55
N PRO A 14 21.75 4.41 -6.12
CA PRO A 14 22.89 4.36 -7.00
C PRO A 14 22.92 3.05 -7.81
N ASN A 15 23.37 3.15 -9.07
CA ASN A 15 23.74 1.99 -9.85
C ASN A 15 25.26 1.78 -9.76
N LEU A 16 25.66 0.68 -9.14
CA LEU A 16 27.05 0.31 -8.92
C LEU A 16 27.35 -1.02 -9.62
N ALA A 17 28.42 -1.06 -10.38
CA ALA A 17 28.95 -2.32 -10.91
C ALA A 17 29.56 -3.18 -9.79
N PRO A 18 29.60 -4.52 -9.94
CA PRO A 18 30.29 -5.37 -8.96
C PRO A 18 31.74 -4.91 -8.73
N MET A 19 32.17 -4.95 -7.47
CA MET A 19 33.53 -4.58 -7.04
C MET A 19 33.97 -3.17 -7.45
N SER A 20 33.03 -2.24 -7.64
CA SER A 20 33.32 -0.84 -7.96
C SER A 20 32.96 0.09 -6.78
N SER A 21 33.59 1.26 -6.77
CA SER A 21 33.25 2.38 -5.88
C SER A 21 32.85 3.60 -6.71
N LYS A 22 31.95 4.42 -6.20
CA LYS A 22 31.50 5.65 -6.83
C LYS A 22 31.35 6.76 -5.80
N ILE A 23 31.87 7.94 -6.10
CA ILE A 23 31.76 9.11 -5.26
C ILE A 23 30.56 9.93 -5.73
N PHE A 24 29.70 10.33 -4.81
CA PHE A 24 28.55 11.19 -5.06
C PHE A 24 28.75 12.53 -4.36
N HIS A 25 28.43 13.61 -5.06
CA HIS A 25 28.49 14.98 -4.52
C HIS A 25 27.07 15.52 -4.39
N LEU A 26 26.72 16.00 -3.21
CA LEU A 26 25.47 16.70 -2.96
C LEU A 26 25.60 18.16 -3.33
N LYS A 27 24.63 18.64 -4.10
CA LYS A 27 24.45 20.08 -4.37
C LYS A 27 23.00 20.46 -4.08
N LEU A 28 22.81 21.50 -3.30
CA LEU A 28 21.51 22.13 -3.16
C LEU A 28 21.17 22.85 -4.48
N GLN A 29 20.04 22.51 -5.05
CA GLN A 29 19.49 23.18 -6.21
C GLN A 29 18.05 23.60 -5.91
N PRO A 30 17.52 24.67 -6.51
CA PRO A 30 16.09 24.94 -6.48
C PRO A 30 15.32 23.74 -6.99
N GLU A 31 14.14 23.49 -6.45
CA GLU A 31 13.31 22.34 -6.81
C GLU A 31 13.16 22.23 -8.34
N MET A 32 13.61 21.14 -8.90
CA MET A 32 13.24 20.76 -10.26
C MET A 32 11.94 19.96 -10.17
N SER A 33 10.83 20.65 -10.40
CA SER A 33 9.54 20.00 -10.60
C SER A 33 9.59 19.14 -11.86
N ASN A 34 9.09 17.92 -11.78
CA ASN A 34 8.80 16.92 -12.81
C ASN A 34 9.62 15.63 -12.68
N THR A 35 9.60 15.03 -11.52
CA THR A 35 9.81 13.58 -11.46
C THR A 35 8.44 12.92 -11.45
N PHE A 36 8.20 12.02 -12.40
CA PHE A 36 7.08 11.09 -12.34
C PHE A 36 7.20 10.31 -11.03
N ASP A 37 6.17 10.35 -10.20
CA ASP A 37 6.10 9.54 -9.00
C ASP A 37 5.92 8.06 -9.40
N ASN A 38 7.05 7.35 -9.55
CA ASN A 38 7.04 5.91 -9.81
C ASN A 38 6.59 5.12 -8.56
N CYS A 39 6.67 5.72 -7.40
CA CYS A 39 6.23 5.15 -6.14
C CYS A 39 5.20 6.09 -5.53
N PHE A 40 3.94 5.70 -5.49
CA PHE A 40 2.90 6.51 -4.87
C PHE A 40 1.93 5.65 -4.07
N SER A 41 1.22 6.31 -3.17
CA SER A 41 0.15 5.75 -2.39
C SER A 41 -0.97 6.77 -2.22
N ARG A 42 -2.21 6.30 -2.17
CA ARG A 42 -3.38 7.15 -1.95
C ARG A 42 -4.57 6.37 -1.40
N ILE A 43 -5.48 7.10 -0.79
CA ILE A 43 -6.85 6.63 -0.55
C ILE A 43 -7.62 6.62 -1.88
N VAL A 44 -8.54 5.68 -2.02
CA VAL A 44 -9.43 5.49 -3.19
C VAL A 44 -10.88 5.53 -2.73
N PRO A 45 -11.45 6.74 -2.49
CA PRO A 45 -12.84 6.87 -2.03
C PRO A 45 -13.84 6.29 -3.04
N GLU A 46 -13.52 6.41 -4.32
CA GLU A 46 -14.31 5.85 -5.43
C GLU A 46 -14.43 4.32 -5.37
N ARG A 47 -13.53 3.63 -4.65
CA ARG A 47 -13.55 2.19 -4.41
C ARG A 47 -13.65 1.89 -2.91
N ILE A 48 -14.76 2.33 -2.29
CA ILE A 48 -15.12 2.06 -0.87
C ILE A 48 -13.98 2.23 0.12
N ASP A 49 -13.25 3.35 0.00
CA ASP A 49 -12.13 3.76 0.87
C ASP A 49 -10.95 2.78 0.90
N ASP A 50 -10.65 2.07 -0.18
CA ASP A 50 -9.41 1.30 -0.28
C ASP A 50 -8.20 2.25 -0.13
N TYR A 51 -7.14 1.80 0.52
CA TYR A 51 -5.84 2.46 0.46
C TYR A 51 -4.90 1.66 -0.43
N THR A 52 -4.31 2.31 -1.43
CA THR A 52 -3.53 1.66 -2.48
C THR A 52 -2.13 2.24 -2.57
N TRP A 53 -1.18 1.43 -3.00
CA TRP A 53 0.19 1.86 -3.28
C TRP A 53 0.83 1.00 -4.34
N GLU A 54 1.73 1.60 -5.12
CA GLU A 54 2.47 0.91 -6.17
C GLU A 54 3.84 1.49 -6.43
N ASN A 55 4.65 0.70 -7.10
CA ASN A 55 5.90 1.11 -7.74
C ASN A 55 5.97 0.57 -9.18
N ASP A 56 7.18 0.55 -9.75
CA ASP A 56 7.46 0.03 -11.09
C ASP A 56 7.37 -1.52 -11.21
N LYS A 57 7.06 -2.26 -10.15
CA LYS A 57 7.05 -3.74 -10.13
C LYS A 57 5.73 -4.35 -9.68
N VAL A 58 5.05 -3.74 -8.74
CA VAL A 58 3.91 -4.33 -8.04
C VAL A 58 2.97 -3.24 -7.57
N ALA A 59 1.70 -3.59 -7.40
CA ALA A 59 0.72 -2.76 -6.73
C ALA A 59 0.04 -3.53 -5.60
N PHE A 60 -0.51 -2.80 -4.66
CA PHE A 60 -1.17 -3.34 -3.48
C PHE A 60 -2.38 -2.50 -3.11
N ARG A 61 -3.31 -3.12 -2.39
CA ARG A 61 -4.40 -2.42 -1.68
C ARG A 61 -4.68 -3.04 -0.33
N THR A 62 -5.30 -2.26 0.53
CA THR A 62 -5.93 -2.71 1.77
C THR A 62 -7.25 -1.97 1.95
N TYR A 63 -8.10 -2.45 2.83
CA TYR A 63 -9.51 -2.09 2.86
C TYR A 63 -9.82 -1.11 3.99
N GLY A 64 -10.59 -0.08 3.67
CA GLY A 64 -10.94 1.00 4.56
C GLY A 64 -12.27 0.83 5.29
N PRO A 65 -12.69 1.86 6.05
CA PRO A 65 -13.86 1.80 6.90
C PRO A 65 -15.18 1.61 6.14
N ALA A 66 -15.32 2.16 4.93
CA ALA A 66 -16.54 1.99 4.15
C ALA A 66 -16.77 0.53 3.75
N ALA A 67 -15.71 -0.21 3.40
CA ALA A 67 -15.80 -1.63 3.11
C ALA A 67 -16.24 -2.46 4.34
N GLN A 68 -15.77 -2.11 5.53
CA GLN A 68 -16.18 -2.72 6.79
C GLN A 68 -17.67 -2.45 7.09
N LEU A 69 -18.11 -1.20 6.97
CA LEU A 69 -19.50 -0.80 7.21
C LEU A 69 -20.51 -1.54 6.31
N LEU A 70 -20.15 -1.85 5.06
CA LEU A 70 -20.98 -2.67 4.20
C LEU A 70 -21.22 -4.05 4.79
N VAL A 71 -20.19 -4.72 5.27
CA VAL A 71 -20.32 -6.06 5.89
C VAL A 71 -21.12 -5.99 7.19
N GLU A 72 -20.82 -5.03 8.07
CA GLU A 72 -21.52 -4.85 9.34
C GLU A 72 -22.99 -4.50 9.15
N GLY A 73 -23.32 -3.82 8.06
CA GLY A 73 -24.70 -3.52 7.63
C GLY A 73 -25.38 -4.63 6.83
N GLY A 74 -24.75 -5.80 6.66
CA GLY A 74 -25.30 -6.95 5.90
C GLY A 74 -25.38 -6.70 4.39
N LYS A 75 -24.65 -5.71 3.87
CA LYS A 75 -24.63 -5.37 2.43
C LYS A 75 -23.53 -6.13 1.69
N LYS A 76 -23.75 -6.39 0.41
CA LYS A 76 -22.74 -7.02 -0.47
C LYS A 76 -21.64 -6.03 -0.87
N GLY A 77 -20.49 -6.55 -1.29
CA GLY A 77 -19.36 -5.79 -1.83
C GLY A 77 -18.37 -5.28 -0.80
N GLY A 78 -18.63 -5.45 0.51
CA GLY A 78 -17.69 -5.14 1.56
C GLY A 78 -16.78 -6.31 1.94
N ILE A 79 -15.76 -5.99 2.71
CA ILE A 79 -14.81 -6.95 3.28
C ILE A 79 -14.33 -6.47 4.64
N ILE A 80 -14.08 -7.39 5.57
CA ILE A 80 -13.40 -7.12 6.84
C ILE A 80 -12.07 -7.84 6.84
N SER A 81 -10.99 -7.08 6.66
CA SER A 81 -9.62 -7.59 6.67
C SER A 81 -8.61 -6.48 6.89
N SER A 82 -7.64 -6.71 7.78
CA SER A 82 -6.43 -5.87 7.89
C SER A 82 -5.31 -6.36 6.98
N GLY A 83 -5.60 -7.32 6.12
CA GLY A 83 -4.67 -7.86 5.15
C GLY A 83 -4.53 -7.02 3.89
N ILE A 84 -3.53 -7.37 3.13
CA ILE A 84 -3.11 -6.69 1.92
C ILE A 84 -3.37 -7.58 0.72
N ASP A 85 -3.93 -7.00 -0.30
CA ASP A 85 -4.12 -7.57 -1.62
C ASP A 85 -2.94 -7.21 -2.52
N CYS A 86 -2.43 -8.18 -3.27
CA CYS A 86 -1.23 -8.03 -4.09
C CYS A 86 -1.61 -8.11 -5.56
N TRP A 87 -1.29 -7.08 -6.31
CA TRP A 87 -1.57 -7.00 -7.74
C TRP A 87 -0.29 -7.22 -8.57
N LEU A 88 -0.36 -8.10 -9.52
CA LEU A 88 0.77 -8.45 -10.38
C LEU A 88 0.84 -7.49 -11.56
N LYS A 89 1.98 -6.83 -11.74
CA LYS A 89 2.24 -5.93 -12.86
C LYS A 89 3.18 -6.58 -13.88
N LYS A 90 2.90 -6.34 -15.16
CA LYS A 90 3.79 -6.65 -16.30
C LYS A 90 4.44 -5.40 -16.88
N VAL A 91 4.09 -4.23 -16.35
CA VAL A 91 4.49 -2.90 -16.82
C VAL A 91 5.15 -2.11 -15.71
N ASP A 92 5.99 -1.16 -16.05
CA ASP A 92 6.76 -0.34 -15.11
C ASP A 92 6.12 1.03 -14.81
N TYR A 93 5.04 1.37 -15.50
CA TYR A 93 4.27 2.60 -15.24
C TYR A 93 3.12 2.36 -14.25
N PRO A 94 2.58 3.43 -13.64
CA PRO A 94 1.46 3.35 -12.70
C PRO A 94 0.18 2.81 -13.33
N ILE A 95 -0.50 1.87 -12.65
CA ILE A 95 -1.70 1.21 -13.14
C ILE A 95 -2.94 1.41 -12.26
N ILE A 96 -2.79 1.72 -10.99
CA ILE A 96 -3.92 1.78 -10.04
C ILE A 96 -5.02 2.70 -10.54
N ASN A 97 -4.68 3.97 -10.85
CA ASN A 97 -5.67 4.95 -11.30
C ASN A 97 -6.31 4.53 -12.63
N LYS A 98 -5.52 3.96 -13.54
CA LYS A 98 -6.00 3.50 -14.83
C LYS A 98 -6.98 2.35 -14.68
N TRP A 99 -6.60 1.32 -13.93
CA TRP A 99 -7.41 0.10 -13.80
C TRP A 99 -8.72 0.37 -13.06
N TYR A 100 -8.72 1.17 -12.01
CA TYR A 100 -9.96 1.56 -11.35
C TYR A 100 -10.88 2.35 -12.28
N LYS A 101 -10.33 3.34 -12.99
CA LYS A 101 -11.10 4.13 -13.96
C LYS A 101 -11.69 3.27 -15.07
N GLU A 102 -10.91 2.37 -15.64
CA GLU A 102 -11.39 1.48 -16.70
C GLU A 102 -12.43 0.49 -16.20
N SER A 103 -12.30 0.01 -14.97
CA SER A 103 -13.32 -0.83 -14.35
C SER A 103 -14.63 -0.09 -14.11
N GLU A 104 -14.58 1.14 -13.61
CA GLU A 104 -15.74 1.95 -13.30
C GLU A 104 -16.45 2.46 -14.57
N GLU A 105 -15.70 3.04 -15.51
CA GLU A 105 -16.28 3.69 -16.70
C GLU A 105 -16.62 2.72 -17.82
N LYS A 106 -15.85 1.62 -17.97
CA LYS A 106 -15.95 0.71 -19.12
C LYS A 106 -16.32 -0.71 -18.72
N GLY A 107 -16.38 -1.04 -17.41
CA GLY A 107 -16.62 -2.39 -16.93
C GLY A 107 -15.49 -3.38 -17.23
N ILE A 108 -14.28 -2.89 -17.51
CA ILE A 108 -13.09 -3.73 -17.76
C ILE A 108 -12.59 -4.28 -16.42
N SER A 109 -12.64 -5.60 -16.27
CA SER A 109 -12.21 -6.24 -15.03
C SER A 109 -10.69 -6.20 -14.86
N TYR A 110 -10.21 -5.65 -13.76
CA TYR A 110 -8.79 -5.74 -13.40
C TYR A 110 -8.39 -7.10 -12.80
N HIS A 111 -9.34 -8.02 -12.64
CA HIS A 111 -9.07 -9.42 -12.30
C HIS A 111 -8.70 -10.27 -13.53
N GLU A 112 -8.76 -9.70 -14.72
CA GLU A 112 -8.35 -10.33 -15.98
C GLU A 112 -7.14 -9.62 -16.57
N ASP A 113 -6.21 -10.39 -17.12
CA ASP A 113 -4.98 -9.85 -17.72
C ASP A 113 -5.24 -9.29 -19.11
N HIS A 114 -5.25 -7.98 -19.22
CA HIS A 114 -5.35 -7.26 -20.49
C HIS A 114 -4.00 -6.82 -21.06
N GLY A 115 -2.90 -7.52 -20.67
CA GLY A 115 -1.55 -7.27 -21.13
C GLY A 115 -0.67 -6.48 -20.15
N GLU A 116 -1.25 -5.91 -19.09
CA GLU A 116 -0.54 -5.11 -18.09
C GLU A 116 -0.34 -5.82 -16.74
N GLY A 117 -0.95 -6.99 -16.59
CA GLY A 117 -1.03 -7.74 -15.34
C GLY A 117 -2.46 -7.87 -14.85
N LEU A 118 -2.65 -8.22 -13.59
CA LEU A 118 -3.97 -8.40 -13.00
C LEU A 118 -3.92 -8.41 -11.47
N ASP A 119 -5.08 -8.19 -10.83
CA ASP A 119 -5.39 -8.58 -9.47
C ASP A 119 -5.77 -10.08 -9.46
N ASN A 120 -4.79 -10.93 -9.15
CA ASN A 120 -4.95 -12.38 -9.25
C ASN A 120 -5.38 -13.05 -7.94
N TYR A 121 -5.21 -12.36 -6.81
CA TYR A 121 -5.41 -12.96 -5.50
C TYR A 121 -6.75 -12.56 -4.89
N HIS A 122 -7.24 -13.40 -4.00
CA HIS A 122 -8.48 -13.16 -3.28
C HIS A 122 -8.20 -13.03 -1.79
N VAL A 123 -8.44 -11.87 -1.23
CA VAL A 123 -8.18 -11.62 0.20
C VAL A 123 -9.21 -12.33 1.07
N GLY A 124 -10.47 -12.18 0.86
CA GLY A 124 -11.58 -12.91 1.46
C GLY A 124 -11.29 -13.60 2.80
N SER A 125 -11.55 -14.90 2.88
CA SER A 125 -11.28 -15.71 4.07
C SER A 125 -9.80 -15.98 4.32
N SER A 126 -8.94 -15.85 3.29
CA SER A 126 -7.48 -16.01 3.41
C SER A 126 -6.83 -14.86 4.15
N ARG A 127 -7.50 -13.70 4.23
CA ARG A 127 -7.03 -12.45 4.82
C ARG A 127 -5.85 -11.78 4.12
N GLY A 128 -5.44 -12.24 2.94
CA GLY A 128 -4.35 -11.65 2.17
C GLY A 128 -2.98 -11.78 2.84
N ALA A 129 -2.07 -10.85 2.50
CA ALA A 129 -0.73 -10.75 3.04
C ALA A 129 -0.63 -9.66 4.11
N GLY A 130 0.43 -9.65 4.95
CA GLY A 130 0.79 -8.54 5.84
C GLY A 130 -0.22 -8.19 6.95
N GLY A 131 -1.26 -8.98 7.13
CA GLY A 131 -2.17 -8.83 8.28
C GLY A 131 -1.55 -9.37 9.56
N LEU A 132 -1.74 -8.67 10.68
CA LEU A 132 -1.32 -9.16 11.99
C LEU A 132 -2.35 -10.10 12.60
N ALA A 133 -1.87 -11.13 13.29
CA ALA A 133 -2.70 -12.01 14.09
C ALA A 133 -1.98 -12.45 15.36
N LEU A 134 -2.68 -12.40 16.47
CA LEU A 134 -2.23 -12.99 17.72
C LEU A 134 -2.83 -14.40 17.83
N LYS A 135 -2.00 -15.43 17.78
CA LYS A 135 -2.44 -16.83 17.92
C LYS A 135 -2.43 -17.25 19.37
N MET A 136 -3.57 -17.73 19.85
CA MET A 136 -3.78 -18.22 21.20
C MET A 136 -4.45 -19.59 21.15
N GLY A 137 -3.69 -20.64 21.36
CA GLY A 137 -4.17 -22.02 21.16
C GLY A 137 -4.62 -22.25 19.72
N LYS A 138 -5.93 -22.50 19.54
CA LYS A 138 -6.54 -22.68 18.20
C LYS A 138 -7.20 -21.40 17.65
N LYS A 139 -7.24 -20.31 18.45
CA LYS A 139 -7.92 -19.06 18.08
C LYS A 139 -6.92 -18.03 17.59
N TYR A 140 -7.32 -17.27 16.56
CA TYR A 140 -6.61 -16.12 16.04
C TYR A 140 -7.43 -14.86 16.36
N TYR A 141 -6.76 -13.85 16.90
CA TYR A 141 -7.30 -12.51 17.14
C TYR A 141 -6.66 -11.58 16.12
N THR A 142 -7.43 -10.74 15.49
CA THR A 142 -6.97 -9.85 14.39
C THR A 142 -7.70 -8.53 14.47
N SER A 143 -7.08 -7.48 13.97
CA SER A 143 -7.77 -6.22 13.67
C SER A 143 -8.78 -6.38 12.53
N LYS A 144 -9.64 -5.40 12.40
CA LYS A 144 -10.53 -5.19 11.26
C LYS A 144 -9.82 -4.31 10.21
N ASN A 145 -10.59 -3.55 9.43
CA ASN A 145 -10.05 -2.61 8.46
C ASN A 145 -9.35 -1.44 9.16
N PHE A 146 -8.46 -0.73 8.45
CA PHE A 146 -7.93 0.52 8.98
C PHE A 146 -9.06 1.55 9.14
N VAL A 147 -8.89 2.46 10.09
CA VAL A 147 -9.87 3.53 10.39
C VAL A 147 -9.35 4.91 10.06
N ASN A 148 -8.02 5.06 9.99
CA ASN A 148 -7.38 6.32 9.65
C ASN A 148 -6.11 6.07 8.85
N TYR A 149 -5.69 7.08 8.08
CA TYR A 149 -4.48 6.99 7.27
C TYR A 149 -3.73 8.32 7.22
N LYS A 150 -2.45 8.25 6.93
CA LYS A 150 -1.63 9.41 6.65
C LYS A 150 -0.59 9.09 5.59
N THR A 151 -0.70 9.68 4.40
CA THR A 151 0.39 9.64 3.41
C THR A 151 1.53 10.49 3.93
N ILE A 152 2.71 9.90 4.11
CA ILE A 152 3.89 10.57 4.65
C ILE A 152 4.77 11.10 3.53
N SER A 153 4.94 10.30 2.46
CA SER A 153 5.75 10.68 1.31
C SER A 153 5.34 9.88 0.09
N ASN A 154 5.27 10.55 -1.04
CA ASN A 154 5.27 9.96 -2.37
C ASN A 154 6.48 10.51 -3.13
N GLY A 155 7.05 9.74 -4.03
CA GLY A 155 8.19 10.24 -4.80
C GLY A 155 8.75 9.23 -5.79
N PRO A 156 9.81 9.60 -6.52
CA PRO A 156 10.33 8.76 -7.59
C PRO A 156 10.96 7.46 -7.10
N LEU A 157 11.38 7.39 -5.82
CA LEU A 157 12.12 6.26 -5.27
C LEU A 157 11.39 5.50 -4.16
N ARG A 158 10.47 6.14 -3.45
CA ARG A 158 9.78 5.55 -2.29
C ARG A 158 8.44 6.21 -2.03
N THR A 159 7.43 5.39 -1.72
CA THR A 159 6.22 5.84 -1.02
C THR A 159 6.25 5.35 0.43
N VAL A 160 5.75 6.20 1.34
CA VAL A 160 5.62 5.87 2.78
C VAL A 160 4.28 6.39 3.26
N PHE A 161 3.55 5.58 4.02
CA PHE A 161 2.29 5.96 4.62
C PHE A 161 2.05 5.21 5.93
N ARG A 162 1.12 5.72 6.73
CA ARG A 162 0.67 5.12 7.98
C ARG A 162 -0.80 4.77 7.88
N LEU A 163 -1.16 3.63 8.43
CA LEU A 163 -2.53 3.18 8.68
C LEU A 163 -2.73 2.96 10.17
N ASP A 164 -3.82 3.48 10.72
CA ASP A 164 -4.21 3.25 12.10
C ASP A 164 -5.45 2.36 12.13
N TYR A 165 -5.53 1.50 13.13
CA TYR A 165 -6.62 0.54 13.34
C TYR A 165 -7.31 0.82 14.66
N GLU A 166 -8.59 0.44 14.78
CA GLU A 166 -9.23 0.41 16.09
C GLU A 166 -8.56 -0.62 17.00
N ASP A 167 -8.55 -0.33 18.30
CA ASP A 167 -8.11 -1.31 19.28
C ASP A 167 -8.93 -2.59 19.18
N TRP A 168 -8.28 -3.73 19.13
CA TRP A 168 -8.93 -5.01 19.02
C TRP A 168 -8.65 -5.93 20.22
N ASP A 169 -9.63 -6.76 20.54
CA ASP A 169 -9.57 -7.59 21.74
C ASP A 169 -8.71 -8.83 21.52
N SER A 170 -7.94 -9.15 22.55
CA SER A 170 -7.24 -10.43 22.69
C SER A 170 -7.53 -11.01 24.06
N GLN A 171 -7.07 -12.24 24.32
CA GLN A 171 -7.21 -12.82 25.65
C GLN A 171 -6.36 -12.10 26.73
N TYR A 172 -5.41 -11.27 26.33
CA TYR A 172 -4.56 -10.48 27.24
C TYR A 172 -4.96 -9.01 27.34
N GLY A 173 -6.11 -8.65 26.81
CA GLY A 173 -6.61 -7.28 26.77
C GLY A 173 -6.61 -6.69 25.36
N LYS A 174 -6.77 -5.39 25.28
CA LYS A 174 -6.81 -4.65 24.02
C LYS A 174 -5.42 -4.50 23.41
N ILE A 175 -5.36 -4.64 22.10
CA ILE A 175 -4.18 -4.44 21.28
C ILE A 175 -4.41 -3.16 20.47
N SER A 176 -3.48 -2.22 20.56
CA SER A 176 -3.41 -1.06 19.68
C SER A 176 -2.49 -1.36 18.51
N GLU A 177 -2.92 -1.07 17.29
CA GLU A 177 -2.19 -1.38 16.06
C GLU A 177 -2.11 -0.17 15.15
N HIS A 178 -0.92 0.09 14.66
CA HIS A 178 -0.70 0.91 13.50
C HIS A 178 0.38 0.28 12.61
N LYS A 179 0.35 0.59 11.34
CA LYS A 179 1.36 0.12 10.36
C LYS A 179 1.97 1.32 9.68
N ILE A 180 3.29 1.37 9.64
CA ILE A 180 4.03 2.26 8.74
C ILE A 180 4.50 1.40 7.58
N ILE A 181 4.01 1.68 6.38
CA ILE A 181 4.28 0.90 5.19
C ILE A 181 5.13 1.72 4.23
N SER A 182 6.19 1.11 3.72
CA SER A 182 7.02 1.71 2.68
C SER A 182 7.24 0.76 1.52
N LEU A 183 7.30 1.31 0.30
CA LEU A 183 7.60 0.56 -0.93
C LEU A 183 8.62 1.34 -1.74
N ASP A 184 9.74 0.68 -2.06
CA ASP A 184 10.82 1.24 -2.85
C ASP A 184 10.69 0.89 -4.33
N LYS A 185 11.16 1.80 -5.19
CA LYS A 185 11.34 1.53 -6.61
C LYS A 185 12.20 0.29 -6.82
N GLY A 186 11.77 -0.60 -7.72
CA GLY A 186 12.47 -1.84 -8.06
C GLY A 186 12.25 -2.99 -7.08
N SER A 187 11.54 -2.78 -5.96
CA SER A 187 11.20 -3.83 -4.99
C SER A 187 9.86 -4.48 -5.30
N ASN A 188 9.76 -5.80 -5.10
CA ASN A 188 8.48 -6.51 -5.09
C ASN A 188 7.87 -6.61 -3.67
N LEU A 189 8.58 -6.11 -2.66
CA LEU A 189 8.20 -6.27 -1.26
C LEU A 189 7.99 -4.90 -0.60
N SER A 190 6.86 -4.73 0.06
CA SER A 190 6.65 -3.63 1.00
C SER A 190 7.27 -3.97 2.35
N LYS A 191 7.91 -2.97 2.98
CA LYS A 191 8.31 -3.04 4.38
C LYS A 191 7.16 -2.57 5.25
N ILE A 192 6.88 -3.31 6.32
CA ILE A 192 5.83 -2.99 7.29
C ILE A 192 6.49 -2.92 8.68
N GLU A 193 6.29 -1.80 9.36
CA GLU A 193 6.73 -1.53 10.74
C GLU A 193 5.54 -1.22 11.64
#